data_64ad470b66cefb78b903f9dab691ae77
#
_entry.id   64ad470b66cefb78b903f9dab691ae77
#
_cell.length_a   1.000
_cell.length_b   1.000
_cell.length_c   1.000
_cell.angle_alpha   90.00
_cell.angle_beta   90.00
_cell.angle_gamma   90.00
#
_symmetry.space_group_name_H-M   'P 1'
#
loop_
_entity.id
_entity.type
_entity.pdbx_description
1 polymer ?
#
loop_
_entity_poly.entity_id
_entity_poly.type
_entity_poly.pdbx_seq_one_letter_code
_entity_poly.pdbx_strand_id
1 'polypeptide(L)'
;MRRRSLVLGTVALAACSTTSTPPPVASSPPTGLPAGAPTAPASATGAPTAARTAPDGRPFVVREVDRVDEPWAMAFLPDGNLLITRRTGELMLRDQRSGALRQVQGTPTPVVAGQGGLGDVVLSPSYATDAAVYLTWVEGQGGVTGAVLGRARLDPAAARLGTVEVLWRQSPKVTGSGHFSHRVAFSPDGQYLFLTSGDRQKFDPAQDLTVTLGKVLRLTPDGRPAPGNPYAERGGVAAEIWSYGHRNPLGLAFDAAGNLWQNEMGPQGGDEVNLITAGRNYGWPRASNGSHYGGADIPDHRPGDGYEAPKVWWNPSISPSGLICYSGDVFPQFQGDLFLGALSGQALIRIDVTGTEAAKGDLWPMGARIREVAQGPDGTLWLLTDGDGGRLLQLVAP
;
A
#
# COMPACT_ATOMS: atom_id res chain seq x y z
N MET A 1 1.79 17.71 -66.16
CA MET A 1 3.05 18.11 -66.82
C MET A 1 4.01 18.74 -65.81
N ARG A 2 5.24 18.33 -65.89
CA ARG A 2 6.50 18.72 -65.22
C ARG A 2 6.85 17.95 -63.94
N ARG A 3 7.71 16.99 -64.19
CA ARG A 3 8.66 16.30 -63.30
C ARG A 3 9.86 17.22 -63.00
N ARG A 4 10.50 17.02 -61.86
CA ARG A 4 11.98 17.08 -61.62
C ARG A 4 12.18 16.83 -60.13
N SER A 5 12.95 16.02 -59.65
CA SER A 5 14.15 15.22 -59.85
C SER A 5 14.97 15.30 -58.57
N LEU A 6 15.33 14.14 -58.13
CA LEU A 6 16.27 13.71 -57.09
C LEU A 6 17.57 14.49 -57.02
N VAL A 7 18.14 14.68 -55.81
CA VAL A 7 19.58 14.64 -55.57
C VAL A 7 19.87 13.89 -54.28
N LEU A 8 20.54 12.74 -54.44
CA LEU A 8 21.26 12.01 -53.39
C LEU A 8 22.58 12.73 -53.11
N GLY A 9 22.95 12.84 -51.85
CA GLY A 9 24.26 13.19 -51.39
C GLY A 9 24.75 12.22 -50.31
N THR A 10 25.53 11.25 -50.73
CA THR A 10 26.35 10.36 -49.90
C THR A 10 27.64 11.09 -49.51
N VAL A 11 27.98 11.07 -48.22
CA VAL A 11 29.37 11.30 -47.75
C VAL A 11 29.75 10.24 -46.75
N ALA A 12 30.92 9.68 -47.00
CA ALA A 12 31.46 8.47 -46.39
C ALA A 12 32.21 8.71 -45.05
N LEU A 13 32.39 7.59 -44.37
CA LEU A 13 33.15 7.30 -43.16
C LEU A 13 34.59 7.90 -43.14
N ALA A 14 35.04 8.24 -41.91
CA ALA A 14 36.43 8.02 -41.50
C ALA A 14 36.43 7.61 -40.03
N ALA A 15 36.88 6.38 -39.78
CA ALA A 15 37.21 5.84 -38.47
C ALA A 15 38.66 6.21 -38.11
N CYS A 16 38.90 6.63 -36.88
CA CYS A 16 40.26 6.59 -36.29
C CYS A 16 40.15 6.03 -34.87
N SER A 17 40.60 4.82 -34.73
CA SER A 17 40.89 4.13 -33.48
C SER A 17 42.29 4.56 -32.97
N THR A 18 42.36 4.98 -31.72
CA THR A 18 43.64 5.04 -30.97
C THR A 18 43.46 4.34 -29.64
N THR A 19 44.06 3.20 -29.55
CA THR A 19 44.34 2.44 -28.32
C THR A 19 45.51 3.10 -27.56
N SER A 20 45.30 3.41 -26.28
CA SER A 20 46.37 3.74 -25.36
C SER A 20 46.37 2.80 -24.16
N THR A 21 47.41 2.01 -24.04
CA THR A 21 47.74 1.10 -22.94
C THR A 21 48.38 1.87 -21.78
N PRO A 22 48.04 1.68 -20.51
CA PRO A 22 48.84 2.26 -19.39
C PRO A 22 50.02 1.34 -18.99
N PRO A 23 51.13 1.91 -18.45
CA PRO A 23 52.31 1.19 -18.08
C PRO A 23 52.21 0.44 -16.72
N PRO A 24 53.06 -0.56 -16.47
CA PRO A 24 53.01 -1.40 -15.28
C PRO A 24 53.60 -0.70 -14.05
N VAL A 25 53.00 -0.90 -12.88
CA VAL A 25 53.50 -0.46 -11.58
C VAL A 25 54.30 -1.56 -10.93
N ALA A 26 55.54 -1.24 -10.55
CA ALA A 26 56.45 -2.10 -9.88
C ALA A 26 56.06 -2.35 -8.41
N SER A 27 56.14 -3.60 -7.97
CA SER A 27 56.03 -4.03 -6.60
C SER A 27 57.37 -4.01 -5.87
N SER A 28 57.42 -3.51 -4.66
CA SER A 28 58.50 -3.77 -3.67
C SER A 28 57.90 -4.00 -2.30
N PRO A 29 58.42 -4.94 -1.48
CA PRO A 29 57.83 -5.40 -0.24
C PRO A 29 58.28 -4.58 0.97
N PRO A 30 57.46 -4.45 2.01
CA PRO A 30 57.93 -4.02 3.31
C PRO A 30 58.12 -5.22 4.26
N THR A 31 59.27 -5.24 4.85
CA THR A 31 59.67 -6.00 6.06
C THR A 31 59.10 -5.34 7.31
N GLY A 32 58.72 -6.17 8.29
CA GLY A 32 58.68 -5.78 9.70
C GLY A 32 57.34 -5.95 10.41
N LEU A 33 57.17 -7.07 11.10
CA LEU A 33 56.18 -7.26 12.15
C LEU A 33 56.61 -6.58 13.45
N PRO A 34 55.71 -6.05 14.25
CA PRO A 34 55.77 -6.22 15.70
C PRO A 34 54.56 -7.02 16.22
N ALA A 35 54.89 -7.82 17.23
CA ALA A 35 54.00 -8.71 17.95
C ALA A 35 53.03 -7.95 18.88
N GLY A 36 51.84 -8.54 19.07
CA GLY A 36 51.04 -8.35 20.27
C GLY A 36 49.80 -7.45 20.10
N ALA A 37 48.71 -8.00 19.60
CA ALA A 37 47.35 -7.49 19.88
C ALA A 37 46.58 -8.55 20.69
N PRO A 38 45.80 -8.15 21.71
CA PRO A 38 45.01 -9.10 22.49
C PRO A 38 43.88 -9.68 21.66
N THR A 39 43.72 -11.00 21.71
CA THR A 39 42.59 -11.74 21.16
C THR A 39 41.30 -11.25 21.79
N ALA A 40 40.44 -10.67 20.96
CA ALA A 40 39.06 -10.45 21.32
C ALA A 40 38.33 -11.80 21.55
N PRO A 41 37.46 -11.90 22.55
CA PRO A 41 36.72 -13.13 22.77
C PRO A 41 35.84 -13.42 21.56
N ALA A 42 35.85 -14.67 21.11
CA ALA A 42 34.97 -15.18 20.06
C ALA A 42 33.54 -14.91 20.45
N SER A 43 32.84 -14.16 19.63
CA SER A 43 31.38 -14.04 19.70
C SER A 43 30.81 -15.45 19.57
N ALA A 44 30.17 -15.93 20.63
CA ALA A 44 29.42 -17.16 20.61
C ALA A 44 28.26 -16.97 19.57
N THR A 45 28.40 -17.65 18.46
CA THR A 45 27.26 -17.88 17.55
C THR A 45 26.25 -18.73 18.32
N GLY A 46 25.29 -18.05 18.97
CA GLY A 46 24.15 -18.73 19.52
C GLY A 46 23.43 -19.49 18.40
N ALA A 47 23.22 -20.77 18.61
CA ALA A 47 22.35 -21.56 17.74
C ALA A 47 20.99 -20.85 17.62
N PRO A 48 20.33 -20.84 16.44
CA PRO A 48 19.04 -20.21 16.29
C PRO A 48 18.08 -20.81 17.32
N THR A 49 17.62 -19.99 18.24
CA THR A 49 16.60 -20.39 19.23
C THR A 49 15.37 -20.80 18.41
N ALA A 50 14.93 -22.05 18.58
CA ALA A 50 13.72 -22.54 17.90
C ALA A 50 12.59 -21.54 18.14
N ALA A 51 11.92 -21.11 17.06
CA ALA A 51 10.81 -20.18 17.15
C ALA A 51 9.74 -20.75 18.08
N ARG A 52 9.39 -19.99 19.13
CA ARG A 52 8.33 -20.39 20.06
C ARG A 52 7.00 -20.32 19.34
N THR A 53 6.09 -21.26 19.58
CA THR A 53 4.75 -21.27 19.05
C THR A 53 3.73 -21.21 20.18
N ALA A 54 2.57 -20.60 19.91
CA ALA A 54 1.42 -20.64 20.80
C ALA A 54 0.87 -22.08 20.91
N PRO A 55 0.01 -22.40 21.92
CA PRO A 55 -0.58 -23.72 22.08
C PRO A 55 -1.34 -24.24 20.85
N ASP A 56 -1.84 -23.36 20.00
CA ASP A 56 -2.53 -23.68 18.73
C ASP A 56 -1.58 -23.77 17.52
N GLY A 57 -0.27 -23.73 17.74
CA GLY A 57 0.75 -23.85 16.69
C GLY A 57 1.05 -22.56 15.93
N ARG A 58 0.37 -21.42 16.22
CA ARG A 58 0.64 -20.14 15.60
C ARG A 58 1.95 -19.52 16.13
N PRO A 59 2.65 -18.70 15.33
CA PRO A 59 3.86 -18.00 15.78
C PRO A 59 3.57 -16.80 16.69
N PHE A 60 2.32 -16.59 17.09
CA PHE A 60 1.86 -15.48 17.93
C PHE A 60 0.69 -15.88 18.82
N VAL A 61 0.53 -15.15 19.90
CA VAL A 61 -0.65 -15.18 20.77
C VAL A 61 -1.52 -13.96 20.42
N VAL A 62 -2.84 -14.19 20.28
CA VAL A 62 -3.80 -13.11 20.01
C VAL A 62 -4.35 -12.59 21.32
N ARG A 63 -4.29 -11.28 21.54
CA ARG A 63 -4.90 -10.57 22.67
C ARG A 63 -5.99 -9.65 22.15
N GLU A 64 -7.21 -9.78 22.64
CA GLU A 64 -8.24 -8.76 22.43
C GLU A 64 -7.95 -7.60 23.38
N VAL A 65 -7.78 -6.41 22.79
CA VAL A 65 -7.36 -5.20 23.51
C VAL A 65 -8.53 -4.27 23.73
N ASP A 66 -9.44 -4.18 22.75
CA ASP A 66 -10.59 -3.27 22.79
C ASP A 66 -11.66 -3.68 21.78
N ARG A 67 -12.80 -2.96 21.79
CA ARG A 67 -13.87 -3.06 20.80
C ARG A 67 -14.20 -1.70 20.22
N VAL A 68 -14.31 -1.67 18.89
CA VAL A 68 -14.65 -0.47 18.12
C VAL A 68 -15.63 -0.88 17.02
N ASP A 69 -16.84 -0.33 17.02
CA ASP A 69 -17.83 -0.64 15.99
C ASP A 69 -17.44 -0.07 14.64
N GLU A 70 -17.65 -0.85 13.58
CA GLU A 70 -17.41 -0.45 12.20
C GLU A 70 -16.00 0.15 11.95
N PRO A 71 -14.91 -0.41 12.51
CA PRO A 71 -13.59 0.15 12.32
C PRO A 71 -13.14 -0.05 10.88
N TRP A 72 -12.33 0.90 10.34
CA TRP A 72 -11.88 0.81 8.96
C TRP A 72 -10.36 0.84 8.82
N ALA A 73 -9.67 1.78 9.47
CA ALA A 73 -8.21 1.89 9.47
C ALA A 73 -7.67 2.33 10.81
N MET A 74 -6.38 2.16 11.02
CA MET A 74 -5.69 2.62 12.22
C MET A 74 -4.28 3.15 11.92
N ALA A 75 -3.84 4.12 12.73
CA ALA A 75 -2.50 4.68 12.68
C ALA A 75 -1.98 4.97 14.08
N PHE A 76 -0.75 4.53 14.39
CA PHE A 76 -0.10 4.85 15.65
C PHE A 76 0.51 6.24 15.62
N LEU A 77 0.27 7.02 16.68
CA LEU A 77 0.97 8.26 16.95
C LEU A 77 2.39 7.98 17.49
N PRO A 78 3.34 8.92 17.37
CA PRO A 78 4.70 8.72 17.90
C PRO A 78 4.78 8.45 19.41
N ASP A 79 3.77 8.86 20.18
CA ASP A 79 3.67 8.59 21.62
C ASP A 79 3.07 7.21 21.94
N GLY A 80 2.77 6.43 20.91
CA GLY A 80 2.17 5.08 20.97
C GLY A 80 0.65 5.09 21.02
N ASN A 81 -0.03 6.23 21.17
CA ASN A 81 -1.48 6.30 21.09
C ASN A 81 -1.98 5.92 19.70
N LEU A 82 -3.25 5.53 19.56
CA LEU A 82 -3.79 4.94 18.36
C LEU A 82 -4.97 5.74 17.83
N LEU A 83 -4.89 6.16 16.57
CA LEU A 83 -6.04 6.66 15.81
C LEU A 83 -6.77 5.48 15.15
N ILE A 84 -8.10 5.47 15.21
CA ILE A 84 -8.94 4.48 14.55
C ILE A 84 -10.07 5.21 13.83
N THR A 85 -10.21 5.02 12.54
CA THR A 85 -11.39 5.49 11.80
C THR A 85 -12.52 4.48 11.93
N ARG A 86 -13.75 4.99 12.06
CA ARG A 86 -14.98 4.22 11.95
C ARG A 86 -15.67 4.56 10.63
N ARG A 87 -16.10 3.57 9.90
CA ARG A 87 -16.79 3.76 8.62
C ARG A 87 -17.98 4.72 8.74
N THR A 88 -18.62 4.76 9.90
CA THR A 88 -19.73 5.67 10.24
C THR A 88 -19.37 7.15 10.29
N GLY A 89 -18.06 7.51 10.32
CA GLY A 89 -17.60 8.90 10.19
C GLY A 89 -16.80 9.41 11.37
N GLU A 90 -16.64 8.64 12.43
CA GLU A 90 -15.88 9.05 13.60
C GLU A 90 -14.42 8.66 13.47
N LEU A 91 -13.53 9.56 13.87
CA LEU A 91 -12.14 9.28 14.16
C LEU A 91 -12.00 9.14 15.69
N MET A 92 -11.49 8.01 16.14
CA MET A 92 -11.29 7.73 17.56
C MET A 92 -9.80 7.84 17.90
N LEU A 93 -9.48 8.42 19.05
CA LEU A 93 -8.15 8.43 19.65
C LEU A 93 -8.16 7.55 20.88
N ARG A 94 -7.38 6.49 20.86
CA ARG A 94 -7.20 5.57 21.98
C ARG A 94 -5.90 5.87 22.72
N ASP A 95 -6.00 6.16 23.99
CA ASP A 95 -4.86 6.22 24.90
C ASP A 95 -4.40 4.78 25.24
N GLN A 96 -3.18 4.43 24.88
CA GLN A 96 -2.68 3.07 25.02
C GLN A 96 -2.37 2.67 26.46
N ARG A 97 -2.17 3.64 27.34
CA ARG A 97 -1.88 3.36 28.77
C ARG A 97 -3.15 3.09 29.57
N SER A 98 -4.17 3.92 29.36
CA SER A 98 -5.43 3.83 30.10
C SER A 98 -6.49 2.98 29.41
N GLY A 99 -6.36 2.74 28.10
CA GLY A 99 -7.40 2.17 27.25
C GLY A 99 -8.54 3.14 26.92
N ALA A 100 -8.47 4.40 27.36
CA ALA A 100 -9.54 5.35 27.12
C ALA A 100 -9.68 5.68 25.62
N LEU A 101 -10.91 5.58 25.12
CA LEU A 101 -11.26 5.89 23.74
C LEU A 101 -12.02 7.23 23.69
N ARG A 102 -11.50 8.20 22.96
CA ARG A 102 -12.10 9.53 22.79
C ARG A 102 -12.39 9.79 21.32
N GLN A 103 -13.55 10.36 21.00
CA GLN A 103 -13.84 10.82 19.65
C GLN A 103 -13.07 12.11 19.35
N VAL A 104 -12.38 12.13 18.21
CA VAL A 104 -11.71 13.32 17.68
C VAL A 104 -12.74 14.18 16.97
N GLN A 105 -12.87 15.43 17.41
CA GLN A 105 -13.79 16.40 16.82
C GLN A 105 -13.23 16.97 15.50
N GLY A 106 -14.12 17.38 14.59
CA GLY A 106 -13.74 18.05 13.33
C GLY A 106 -13.52 17.12 12.14
N THR A 107 -13.88 15.83 12.26
CA THR A 107 -13.86 14.90 11.11
C THR A 107 -14.88 15.32 10.05
N PRO A 108 -14.58 15.12 8.75
CA PRO A 108 -15.57 15.30 7.69
C PRO A 108 -16.77 14.36 7.89
N THR A 109 -17.96 14.80 7.52
CA THR A 109 -19.14 13.94 7.50
C THR A 109 -19.16 13.16 6.19
N PRO A 110 -18.97 11.83 6.20
CA PRO A 110 -18.96 11.02 4.99
C PRO A 110 -20.36 10.63 4.55
N VAL A 111 -20.47 10.21 3.29
CA VAL A 111 -21.63 9.43 2.82
C VAL A 111 -21.44 7.97 3.23
N VAL A 112 -22.25 7.51 4.18
CA VAL A 112 -22.23 6.13 4.69
C VAL A 112 -23.26 5.30 3.91
N ALA A 113 -22.79 4.66 2.84
CA ALA A 113 -23.63 3.78 2.01
C ALA A 113 -22.77 2.69 1.36
N GLY A 114 -23.20 1.43 1.44
CA GLY A 114 -22.46 0.30 0.91
C GLY A 114 -21.04 0.22 1.48
N GLN A 115 -20.02 0.37 0.63
CA GLN A 115 -18.61 0.40 1.02
C GLN A 115 -18.09 1.82 1.35
N GLY A 116 -18.96 2.84 1.26
CA GLY A 116 -18.59 4.21 1.57
C GLY A 116 -18.58 4.50 3.06
N GLY A 117 -17.97 5.60 3.44
CA GLY A 117 -17.81 6.06 4.82
C GLY A 117 -16.53 6.86 5.00
N LEU A 118 -16.08 7.03 6.26
CA LEU A 118 -14.74 7.47 6.59
C LEU A 118 -13.80 6.26 6.40
N GLY A 119 -12.71 6.48 5.71
CA GLY A 119 -11.78 5.43 5.31
C GLY A 119 -10.43 5.52 6.01
N ASP A 120 -9.38 5.74 5.24
CA ASP A 120 -8.01 5.68 5.72
C ASP A 120 -7.62 6.86 6.63
N VAL A 121 -6.68 6.61 7.52
CA VAL A 121 -5.97 7.60 8.30
C VAL A 121 -4.48 7.30 8.30
N VAL A 122 -3.67 8.26 7.86
CA VAL A 122 -2.21 8.14 7.89
C VAL A 122 -1.59 9.42 8.43
N LEU A 123 -0.45 9.29 9.10
CA LEU A 123 0.30 10.46 9.57
C LEU A 123 1.12 11.06 8.43
N SER A 124 1.31 12.38 8.48
CA SER A 124 2.34 13.04 7.69
C SER A 124 3.72 12.41 7.98
N PRO A 125 4.58 12.24 6.98
CA PRO A 125 5.99 11.89 7.22
C PRO A 125 6.71 12.87 8.17
N SER A 126 6.22 14.10 8.23
CA SER A 126 6.71 15.17 9.11
C SER A 126 5.84 15.39 10.34
N TYR A 127 5.04 14.40 10.76
CA TYR A 127 4.06 14.55 11.85
C TYR A 127 4.64 15.16 13.13
N ALA A 128 5.87 14.81 13.47
CA ALA A 128 6.55 15.38 14.66
C ALA A 128 6.66 16.92 14.64
N THR A 129 6.63 17.53 13.47
CA THR A 129 6.75 18.99 13.28
C THR A 129 5.45 19.66 12.86
N ASP A 130 4.64 19.01 12.02
CA ASP A 130 3.43 19.58 11.43
C ASP A 130 2.14 19.10 12.13
N ALA A 131 2.22 18.00 12.88
CA ALA A 131 1.10 17.32 13.50
C ALA A 131 -0.04 17.01 12.51
N ALA A 132 0.27 16.84 11.22
CA ALA A 132 -0.71 16.63 10.17
C ALA A 132 -1.10 15.16 10.05
N VAL A 133 -2.39 14.94 9.88
CA VAL A 133 -2.97 13.64 9.50
C VAL A 133 -3.71 13.78 8.17
N TYR A 134 -3.64 12.71 7.37
CA TYR A 134 -4.38 12.60 6.14
C TYR A 134 -5.54 11.64 6.35
N LEU A 135 -6.70 12.04 5.85
CA LEU A 135 -7.94 11.29 5.98
C LEU A 135 -8.55 11.08 4.60
N THR A 136 -9.16 9.93 4.40
CA THR A 136 -9.97 9.69 3.22
C THR A 136 -11.43 9.42 3.61
N TRP A 137 -12.36 9.86 2.79
CA TRP A 137 -13.78 9.62 3.01
C TRP A 137 -14.54 9.62 1.69
N VAL A 138 -15.80 9.23 1.75
CA VAL A 138 -16.70 9.33 0.60
C VAL A 138 -17.57 10.56 0.74
N GLU A 139 -17.59 11.42 -0.27
CA GLU A 139 -18.53 12.52 -0.38
C GLU A 139 -19.52 12.31 -1.54
N GLY A 140 -20.66 12.98 -1.49
CA GLY A 140 -21.66 12.85 -2.53
C GLY A 140 -22.58 14.04 -2.63
N GLN A 141 -23.14 14.23 -3.83
CA GLN A 141 -24.18 15.22 -4.13
C GLN A 141 -24.95 14.77 -5.35
N GLY A 142 -26.28 14.95 -5.33
CA GLY A 142 -27.12 14.68 -6.51
C GLY A 142 -27.14 13.20 -6.94
N GLY A 143 -26.95 12.25 -6.01
CA GLY A 143 -26.98 10.81 -6.31
C GLY A 143 -25.65 10.22 -6.83
N VAL A 144 -24.62 11.06 -6.98
CA VAL A 144 -23.26 10.58 -7.33
C VAL A 144 -22.33 10.71 -6.14
N THR A 145 -21.39 9.77 -6.00
CA THR A 145 -20.43 9.67 -4.90
C THR A 145 -19.03 9.46 -5.43
N GLY A 146 -18.03 9.86 -4.64
CA GLY A 146 -16.62 9.67 -4.95
C GLY A 146 -15.75 9.78 -3.71
N ALA A 147 -14.58 9.16 -3.77
CA ALA A 147 -13.58 9.25 -2.71
C ALA A 147 -12.94 10.64 -2.67
N VAL A 148 -12.54 11.05 -1.48
CA VAL A 148 -11.87 12.32 -1.18
C VAL A 148 -10.65 12.04 -0.32
N LEU A 149 -9.58 12.79 -0.54
CA LEU A 149 -8.43 12.89 0.33
C LEU A 149 -8.36 14.31 0.91
N GLY A 150 -8.15 14.40 2.21
CA GLY A 150 -7.89 15.68 2.89
C GLY A 150 -6.81 15.56 3.94
N ARG A 151 -6.35 16.72 4.41
CA ARG A 151 -5.33 16.88 5.43
C ARG A 151 -5.83 17.82 6.52
N ALA A 152 -5.49 17.51 7.76
CA ALA A 152 -5.77 18.40 8.89
C ALA A 152 -4.66 18.28 9.94
N ARG A 153 -4.47 19.33 10.73
CA ARG A 153 -3.64 19.27 11.93
C ARG A 153 -4.42 18.59 13.04
N LEU A 154 -3.82 17.62 13.71
CA LEU A 154 -4.36 16.96 14.89
C LEU A 154 -3.83 17.63 16.16
N ASP A 155 -4.73 17.95 17.08
CA ASP A 155 -4.43 18.23 18.49
C ASP A 155 -4.86 17.00 19.31
N PRO A 156 -3.94 16.11 19.67
CA PRO A 156 -4.29 14.89 20.41
C PRO A 156 -4.70 15.19 21.87
N ALA A 157 -4.22 16.27 22.49
CA ALA A 157 -4.61 16.64 23.83
C ALA A 157 -6.07 17.07 23.90
N ALA A 158 -6.50 17.89 22.94
CA ALA A 158 -7.89 18.31 22.80
C ALA A 158 -8.78 17.26 22.10
N ALA A 159 -8.22 16.19 21.54
CA ALA A 159 -8.88 15.24 20.65
C ALA A 159 -9.64 15.99 19.54
N ARG A 160 -8.94 16.79 18.75
CA ARG A 160 -9.56 17.67 17.75
C ARG A 160 -8.69 17.82 16.51
N LEU A 161 -9.35 17.83 15.35
CA LEU A 161 -8.75 18.27 14.08
C LEU A 161 -8.95 19.79 13.91
N GLY A 162 -7.95 20.44 13.33
CA GLY A 162 -8.11 21.74 12.72
C GLY A 162 -8.99 21.69 11.48
N THR A 163 -9.03 22.76 10.70
CA THR A 163 -9.76 22.79 9.43
C THR A 163 -9.21 21.72 8.50
N VAL A 164 -10.09 20.88 7.98
CA VAL A 164 -9.72 19.87 6.98
C VAL A 164 -9.59 20.54 5.63
N GLU A 165 -8.39 20.51 5.08
CA GLU A 165 -8.08 20.93 3.73
C GLU A 165 -8.33 19.76 2.77
N VAL A 166 -9.18 19.93 1.76
CA VAL A 166 -9.40 18.91 0.74
C VAL A 166 -8.31 19.02 -0.31
N LEU A 167 -7.56 17.95 -0.49
CA LEU A 167 -6.40 17.88 -1.39
C LEU A 167 -6.77 17.24 -2.74
N TRP A 168 -7.65 16.26 -2.75
CA TRP A 168 -8.01 15.52 -3.95
C TRP A 168 -9.44 14.98 -3.90
N ARG A 169 -10.05 14.82 -5.07
CA ARG A 169 -11.37 14.21 -5.26
C ARG A 169 -11.35 13.26 -6.44
N GLN A 170 -11.95 12.08 -6.26
CA GLN A 170 -12.19 11.15 -7.34
C GLN A 170 -13.00 11.80 -8.47
N SER A 171 -12.54 11.66 -9.70
CA SER A 171 -13.13 12.28 -10.89
C SER A 171 -13.33 11.27 -12.02
N PRO A 172 -14.54 11.17 -12.59
CA PRO A 172 -15.77 11.81 -12.11
C PRO A 172 -16.32 11.12 -10.85
N LYS A 173 -17.18 11.81 -10.09
CA LYS A 173 -18.09 11.14 -9.16
C LYS A 173 -19.15 10.40 -9.96
N VAL A 174 -19.53 9.22 -9.51
CA VAL A 174 -20.48 8.35 -10.22
C VAL A 174 -21.52 7.76 -9.26
N THR A 175 -22.61 7.25 -9.81
CA THR A 175 -23.61 6.52 -9.04
C THR A 175 -23.06 5.21 -8.49
N GLY A 176 -23.67 4.70 -7.43
CA GLY A 176 -23.30 3.45 -6.77
C GLY A 176 -22.47 3.68 -5.50
N SER A 177 -22.34 2.63 -4.70
CA SER A 177 -21.80 2.68 -3.34
C SER A 177 -20.71 1.64 -3.10
N GLY A 178 -20.03 1.18 -4.15
CA GLY A 178 -18.94 0.21 -4.05
C GLY A 178 -17.64 0.68 -4.69
N HIS A 179 -16.57 -0.05 -4.40
CA HIS A 179 -15.21 0.07 -4.94
C HIS A 179 -14.66 1.50 -4.86
N PHE A 180 -14.64 2.08 -3.67
CA PHE A 180 -14.05 3.40 -3.45
C PHE A 180 -12.53 3.33 -3.31
N SER A 181 -12.00 2.22 -2.76
CA SER A 181 -10.57 2.03 -2.42
C SER A 181 -10.07 3.06 -1.41
N HIS A 182 -9.43 4.13 -1.85
CA HIS A 182 -8.92 5.30 -1.14
C HIS A 182 -7.92 5.01 0.00
N ARG A 183 -7.03 4.02 -0.19
CA ARG A 183 -5.85 3.80 0.67
C ARG A 183 -4.75 4.77 0.33
N VAL A 184 -4.01 5.17 1.34
CA VAL A 184 -2.90 6.13 1.26
C VAL A 184 -1.61 5.50 1.76
N ALA A 185 -0.52 5.70 1.02
CA ALA A 185 0.82 5.42 1.50
C ALA A 185 1.78 6.55 1.09
N PHE A 186 2.69 6.92 1.97
CA PHE A 186 3.79 7.81 1.61
C PHE A 186 4.98 7.02 1.10
N SER A 187 5.70 7.59 0.11
CA SER A 187 7.00 7.06 -0.27
C SER A 187 7.96 7.08 0.93
N PRO A 188 8.96 6.17 1.00
CA PRO A 188 9.88 6.09 2.14
C PRO A 188 10.64 7.39 2.44
N ASP A 189 10.88 8.22 1.41
CA ASP A 189 11.49 9.55 1.54
C ASP A 189 10.50 10.66 1.94
N GLY A 190 9.21 10.34 2.05
CA GLY A 190 8.13 11.27 2.37
C GLY A 190 7.80 12.30 1.30
N GLN A 191 8.43 12.24 0.12
CA GLN A 191 8.26 13.25 -0.93
C GLN A 191 6.95 13.08 -1.71
N TYR A 192 6.40 11.87 -1.75
CA TYR A 192 5.21 11.55 -2.53
C TYR A 192 4.17 10.82 -1.70
N LEU A 193 2.92 11.06 -2.06
CA LEU A 193 1.76 10.38 -1.55
C LEU A 193 1.19 9.51 -2.67
N PHE A 194 0.96 8.23 -2.38
CA PHE A 194 0.26 7.31 -3.26
C PHE A 194 -1.15 7.10 -2.75
N LEU A 195 -2.12 7.15 -3.66
CA LEU A 195 -3.54 7.03 -3.35
C LEU A 195 -4.19 6.01 -4.29
N THR A 196 -4.91 5.06 -3.73
CA THR A 196 -5.70 4.13 -4.54
C THR A 196 -7.08 4.72 -4.84
N SER A 197 -7.59 4.46 -6.02
CA SER A 197 -8.90 4.91 -6.47
C SER A 197 -9.59 3.77 -7.23
N GLY A 198 -10.66 3.23 -6.66
CA GLY A 198 -11.37 2.09 -7.23
C GLY A 198 -12.15 2.39 -8.50
N ASP A 199 -12.52 1.36 -9.25
CA ASP A 199 -13.26 1.45 -10.51
C ASP A 199 -14.74 1.86 -10.33
N ARG A 200 -15.21 1.91 -9.08
CA ARG A 200 -16.59 2.26 -8.71
C ARG A 200 -17.62 1.33 -9.36
N GLN A 201 -17.24 0.08 -9.64
CA GLN A 201 -18.07 -0.93 -10.34
C GLN A 201 -18.46 -0.48 -11.75
N LYS A 202 -17.61 0.33 -12.42
CA LYS A 202 -17.87 0.84 -13.77
C LYS A 202 -17.06 0.13 -14.86
N PHE A 203 -16.12 -0.74 -14.47
CA PHE A 203 -15.31 -1.57 -15.38
C PHE A 203 -14.38 -0.74 -16.28
N ASP A 204 -14.82 -0.41 -17.49
CA ASP A 204 -14.02 0.23 -18.55
C ASP A 204 -13.25 1.51 -18.14
N PRO A 205 -13.78 2.39 -17.26
CA PRO A 205 -13.02 3.54 -16.77
C PRO A 205 -11.68 3.17 -16.14
N ALA A 206 -11.48 1.93 -15.67
CA ALA A 206 -10.17 1.49 -15.19
C ALA A 206 -9.07 1.56 -16.28
N GLN A 207 -9.44 1.46 -17.56
CA GLN A 207 -8.55 1.57 -18.71
C GLN A 207 -8.45 2.98 -19.30
N ASP A 208 -9.29 3.92 -18.84
CA ASP A 208 -9.33 5.29 -19.36
C ASP A 208 -8.43 6.21 -18.52
N LEU A 209 -7.42 6.82 -19.14
CA LEU A 209 -6.48 7.74 -18.48
C LEU A 209 -7.04 9.16 -18.29
N THR A 210 -8.26 9.44 -18.72
CA THR A 210 -8.92 10.74 -18.52
C THR A 210 -9.76 10.81 -17.23
N VAL A 211 -9.85 9.70 -16.50
CA VAL A 211 -10.59 9.57 -15.24
C VAL A 211 -9.73 8.92 -14.16
N THR A 212 -10.05 9.18 -12.88
CA THR A 212 -9.31 8.60 -11.77
C THR A 212 -9.84 7.23 -11.33
N LEU A 213 -10.85 6.67 -11.97
CA LEU A 213 -11.45 5.39 -11.58
C LEU A 213 -10.53 4.21 -11.97
N GLY A 214 -10.26 3.29 -11.03
CA GLY A 214 -9.42 2.11 -11.25
C GLY A 214 -7.93 2.45 -11.41
N LYS A 215 -7.38 3.30 -10.51
CA LYS A 215 -6.01 3.83 -10.59
C LYS A 215 -5.26 3.71 -9.26
N VAL A 216 -3.95 3.67 -9.35
CA VAL A 216 -3.05 4.15 -8.30
C VAL A 216 -2.51 5.50 -8.76
N LEU A 217 -2.62 6.50 -7.92
CA LEU A 217 -2.19 7.87 -8.18
C LEU A 217 -0.91 8.16 -7.40
N ARG A 218 -0.02 9.00 -7.96
CA ARG A 218 1.12 9.56 -7.24
C ARG A 218 1.02 11.07 -7.22
N LEU A 219 0.91 11.61 -6.02
CA LEU A 219 0.71 13.03 -5.75
C LEU A 219 1.85 13.57 -4.89
N THR A 220 2.02 14.87 -4.86
CA THR A 220 2.77 15.54 -3.79
C THR A 220 1.96 15.49 -2.49
N PRO A 221 2.57 15.73 -1.31
CA PRO A 221 1.83 15.82 -0.05
C PRO A 221 0.73 16.90 -0.03
N ASP A 222 0.78 17.86 -0.96
CA ASP A 222 -0.27 18.89 -1.15
C ASP A 222 -1.37 18.48 -2.14
N GLY A 223 -1.38 17.22 -2.58
CA GLY A 223 -2.42 16.68 -3.47
C GLY A 223 -2.28 17.06 -4.94
N ARG A 224 -1.13 17.63 -5.37
CA ARG A 224 -0.88 17.96 -6.78
C ARG A 224 -0.27 16.75 -7.50
N PRO A 225 -0.43 16.64 -8.83
CA PRO A 225 0.29 15.63 -9.61
C PRO A 225 1.79 15.69 -9.32
N ALA A 226 2.40 14.54 -9.02
CA ALA A 226 3.83 14.48 -8.71
C ALA A 226 4.67 14.66 -9.99
N PRO A 227 5.79 15.41 -9.93
CA PRO A 227 6.70 15.54 -11.07
C PRO A 227 7.21 14.18 -11.53
N GLY A 228 7.31 13.97 -12.86
CA GLY A 228 7.79 12.72 -13.43
C GLY A 228 6.79 11.55 -13.36
N ASN A 229 5.51 11.81 -13.19
CA ASN A 229 4.48 10.80 -13.40
C ASN A 229 4.47 10.33 -14.86
N PRO A 230 4.18 9.05 -15.13
CA PRO A 230 4.34 8.45 -16.47
C PRO A 230 3.47 9.09 -17.55
N TYR A 231 2.38 9.75 -17.16
CA TYR A 231 1.46 10.40 -18.10
C TYR A 231 1.37 11.92 -17.90
N ALA A 232 2.37 12.53 -17.24
CA ALA A 232 2.40 13.97 -16.92
C ALA A 232 2.20 14.87 -18.15
N GLU A 233 2.80 14.52 -19.30
CA GLU A 233 2.70 15.25 -20.55
C GLU A 233 1.28 15.36 -21.12
N ARG A 234 0.37 14.48 -20.70
CA ARG A 234 -1.04 14.52 -21.12
C ARG A 234 -1.84 15.58 -20.38
N GLY A 235 -1.34 16.06 -19.24
CA GLY A 235 -2.04 17.02 -18.38
C GLY A 235 -3.34 16.47 -17.77
N GLY A 236 -4.06 17.34 -17.06
CA GLY A 236 -5.32 16.98 -16.42
C GLY A 236 -5.20 15.78 -15.47
N VAL A 237 -6.22 14.93 -15.43
CA VAL A 237 -6.26 13.71 -14.59
C VAL A 237 -5.11 12.75 -14.91
N ALA A 238 -4.71 12.63 -16.17
CA ALA A 238 -3.62 11.73 -16.56
C ALA A 238 -2.32 12.04 -15.83
N ALA A 239 -2.06 13.31 -15.52
CA ALA A 239 -0.86 13.71 -14.80
C ALA A 239 -0.78 13.19 -13.35
N GLU A 240 -1.88 12.74 -12.76
CA GLU A 240 -1.93 12.16 -11.41
C GLU A 240 -1.62 10.66 -11.41
N ILE A 241 -1.80 9.97 -12.55
CA ILE A 241 -1.82 8.52 -12.64
C ILE A 241 -0.41 7.94 -12.58
N TRP A 242 -0.22 6.99 -11.64
CA TRP A 242 0.98 6.16 -11.54
C TRP A 242 0.82 4.82 -12.25
N SER A 243 -0.31 4.13 -12.01
CA SER A 243 -0.70 2.89 -12.69
C SER A 243 -2.22 2.83 -12.87
N TYR A 244 -2.69 1.94 -13.73
CA TYR A 244 -4.09 1.83 -14.10
C TYR A 244 -4.52 0.38 -14.36
N GLY A 245 -5.82 0.17 -14.62
CA GLY A 245 -6.35 -1.18 -14.79
C GLY A 245 -6.57 -1.90 -13.48
N HIS A 246 -6.94 -1.17 -12.42
CA HIS A 246 -7.26 -1.70 -11.09
C HIS A 246 -8.77 -1.76 -10.87
N ARG A 247 -9.21 -2.72 -10.04
CA ARG A 247 -10.60 -2.88 -9.66
C ARG A 247 -10.91 -2.18 -8.33
N ASN A 248 -10.43 -2.74 -7.23
CA ASN A 248 -10.72 -2.25 -5.88
C ASN A 248 -9.53 -2.48 -4.94
N PRO A 249 -8.45 -1.71 -5.09
CA PRO A 249 -7.27 -1.81 -4.23
C PRO A 249 -7.54 -1.32 -2.81
N LEU A 250 -7.40 -2.21 -1.82
CA LEU A 250 -7.71 -1.97 -0.41
C LEU A 250 -6.49 -2.06 0.53
N GLY A 251 -5.33 -2.36 0.02
CA GLY A 251 -4.06 -2.30 0.75
C GLY A 251 -2.97 -1.69 -0.11
N LEU A 252 -2.09 -0.92 0.52
CA LEU A 252 -0.98 -0.23 -0.15
C LEU A 252 0.17 -0.06 0.84
N ALA A 253 1.35 -0.60 0.54
CA ALA A 253 2.51 -0.54 1.42
C ALA A 253 3.82 -0.50 0.64
N PHE A 254 4.81 0.21 1.17
CA PHE A 254 6.18 0.15 0.69
C PHE A 254 6.98 -0.87 1.48
N ASP A 255 7.86 -1.60 0.80
CA ASP A 255 8.91 -2.37 1.45
C ASP A 255 10.16 -1.51 1.71
N ALA A 256 11.14 -2.08 2.42
CA ALA A 256 12.38 -1.37 2.76
C ALA A 256 13.26 -1.05 1.54
N ALA A 257 13.06 -1.72 0.41
CA ALA A 257 13.75 -1.45 -0.85
C ALA A 257 13.08 -0.33 -1.66
N GLY A 258 11.90 0.15 -1.22
CA GLY A 258 11.12 1.18 -1.90
C GLY A 258 10.18 0.62 -2.98
N ASN A 259 9.94 -0.69 -3.00
CA ASN A 259 8.93 -1.27 -3.87
C ASN A 259 7.54 -1.01 -3.30
N LEU A 260 6.61 -0.62 -4.16
CA LEU A 260 5.22 -0.38 -3.79
C LEU A 260 4.39 -1.65 -4.03
N TRP A 261 3.86 -2.22 -2.96
CA TRP A 261 2.98 -3.37 -2.98
C TRP A 261 1.52 -2.94 -2.78
N GLN A 262 0.63 -3.62 -3.46
CA GLN A 262 -0.79 -3.34 -3.41
C GLN A 262 -1.57 -4.66 -3.42
N ASN A 263 -2.68 -4.73 -2.68
CA ASN A 263 -3.65 -5.80 -2.85
C ASN A 263 -4.99 -5.26 -3.34
N GLU A 264 -5.71 -6.07 -4.11
CA GLU A 264 -7.05 -5.71 -4.56
C GLU A 264 -8.01 -6.89 -4.61
N MET A 265 -9.29 -6.56 -4.46
CA MET A 265 -10.37 -7.52 -4.61
C MET A 265 -10.68 -7.76 -6.09
N GLY A 266 -10.62 -9.00 -6.51
CA GLY A 266 -11.16 -9.46 -7.76
C GLY A 266 -12.70 -9.58 -7.74
N PRO A 267 -13.31 -10.02 -8.84
CA PRO A 267 -14.76 -10.28 -8.88
C PRO A 267 -15.12 -11.60 -8.18
N GLN A 268 -15.43 -12.65 -8.91
CA GLN A 268 -15.59 -13.99 -8.35
C GLN A 268 -14.28 -14.76 -8.49
N GLY A 269 -13.44 -14.78 -7.45
CA GLY A 269 -12.03 -15.13 -7.53
C GLY A 269 -11.17 -13.97 -8.07
N GLY A 270 -9.88 -14.22 -8.27
CA GLY A 270 -8.95 -13.25 -8.83
C GLY A 270 -8.62 -12.08 -7.89
N ASP A 271 -8.68 -12.27 -6.59
CA ASP A 271 -8.07 -11.34 -5.63
C ASP A 271 -6.55 -11.38 -5.80
N GLU A 272 -5.86 -10.25 -5.66
CA GLU A 272 -4.48 -10.10 -6.12
C GLU A 272 -3.58 -9.41 -5.10
N VAL A 273 -2.27 -9.75 -5.16
CA VAL A 273 -1.18 -8.91 -4.66
C VAL A 273 -0.29 -8.55 -5.83
N ASN A 274 -0.11 -7.26 -6.02
CA ASN A 274 0.58 -6.64 -7.13
C ASN A 274 1.84 -5.89 -6.66
N LEU A 275 2.91 -5.96 -7.44
CA LEU A 275 4.03 -5.03 -7.38
C LEU A 275 3.72 -3.85 -8.31
N ILE A 276 3.55 -2.65 -7.76
CA ILE A 276 3.09 -1.49 -8.51
C ILE A 276 4.24 -0.75 -9.17
N THR A 277 4.25 -0.73 -10.48
CA THR A 277 5.25 -0.08 -11.32
C THR A 277 4.66 1.07 -12.13
N ALA A 278 5.44 2.13 -12.30
CA ALA A 278 5.05 3.33 -13.05
C ALA A 278 4.58 3.02 -14.48
N GLY A 279 3.44 3.57 -14.86
CA GLY A 279 2.92 3.48 -16.23
C GLY A 279 2.34 2.12 -16.62
N ARG A 280 2.30 1.14 -15.71
CA ARG A 280 1.82 -0.20 -16.01
C ARG A 280 0.30 -0.32 -15.90
N ASN A 281 -0.23 -1.22 -16.73
CA ASN A 281 -1.64 -1.59 -16.79
C ASN A 281 -1.83 -2.98 -16.14
N TYR A 282 -2.68 -3.07 -15.12
CA TYR A 282 -2.94 -4.29 -14.35
C TYR A 282 -4.15 -5.10 -14.86
N GLY A 283 -4.68 -4.74 -16.01
CA GLY A 283 -5.58 -5.57 -16.81
C GLY A 283 -7.06 -5.36 -16.58
N TRP A 284 -7.52 -5.02 -15.37
CA TRP A 284 -8.95 -4.88 -15.10
C TRP A 284 -9.63 -3.87 -16.04
N PRO A 285 -10.80 -4.18 -16.63
CA PRO A 285 -11.60 -5.42 -16.54
C PRO A 285 -11.34 -6.43 -17.66
N ARG A 286 -10.23 -6.30 -18.39
CA ARG A 286 -9.93 -7.10 -19.60
C ARG A 286 -9.14 -8.36 -19.31
N ALA A 287 -8.42 -8.40 -18.18
CA ALA A 287 -7.74 -9.57 -17.64
C ALA A 287 -7.97 -9.64 -16.13
N SER A 288 -8.13 -10.86 -15.61
CA SER A 288 -8.27 -11.18 -14.19
C SER A 288 -8.17 -12.71 -14.04
N ASN A 289 -7.69 -13.19 -12.90
CA ASN A 289 -7.70 -14.62 -12.58
C ASN A 289 -9.02 -15.05 -11.90
N GLY A 290 -10.10 -14.34 -12.18
CA GLY A 290 -11.45 -14.59 -11.70
C GLY A 290 -12.50 -14.45 -12.80
N SER A 291 -13.76 -14.61 -12.46
CA SER A 291 -14.89 -14.48 -13.39
C SER A 291 -15.90 -13.43 -12.92
N HIS A 292 -16.74 -12.95 -13.80
CA HIS A 292 -17.85 -12.07 -13.42
C HIS A 292 -18.83 -12.76 -12.46
N TYR A 293 -19.49 -12.00 -11.59
CA TYR A 293 -20.48 -12.56 -10.66
C TYR A 293 -21.64 -13.31 -11.35
N GLY A 294 -21.89 -13.03 -12.62
CA GLY A 294 -22.87 -13.76 -13.46
C GLY A 294 -22.31 -15.03 -14.10
N GLY A 295 -21.07 -15.42 -13.78
CA GLY A 295 -20.41 -16.61 -14.31
C GLY A 295 -19.78 -16.44 -15.71
N ALA A 296 -19.87 -15.24 -16.31
CA ALA A 296 -19.13 -14.97 -17.55
C ALA A 296 -17.62 -14.92 -17.26
N ASP A 297 -16.85 -15.51 -18.14
CA ASP A 297 -15.40 -15.58 -18.04
C ASP A 297 -14.75 -14.21 -18.24
N ILE A 298 -13.63 -13.98 -17.56
CA ILE A 298 -12.70 -12.89 -17.81
C ILE A 298 -11.38 -13.58 -18.18
N PRO A 299 -10.73 -13.20 -19.28
CA PRO A 299 -9.46 -13.83 -19.65
C PRO A 299 -8.43 -13.77 -18.51
N ASP A 300 -7.82 -14.92 -18.19
CA ASP A 300 -6.70 -14.96 -17.24
C ASP A 300 -5.49 -14.22 -17.78
N HIS A 301 -4.64 -13.72 -16.87
CA HIS A 301 -3.34 -13.15 -17.23
C HIS A 301 -2.47 -14.17 -17.95
N ARG A 302 -1.82 -13.74 -19.03
CA ARG A 302 -0.94 -14.58 -19.85
C ARG A 302 0.33 -13.82 -20.21
N PRO A 303 1.47 -14.51 -20.35
CA PRO A 303 2.69 -13.86 -20.85
C PRO A 303 2.44 -13.17 -22.20
N GLY A 304 2.76 -11.88 -22.28
CA GLY A 304 2.62 -11.11 -23.53
C GLY A 304 1.22 -10.55 -23.80
N ASP A 305 0.26 -10.61 -22.86
CA ASP A 305 -1.08 -10.04 -23.01
C ASP A 305 -1.10 -8.49 -22.94
N GLY A 306 0.02 -7.87 -22.55
CA GLY A 306 0.17 -6.43 -22.43
C GLY A 306 -0.20 -5.87 -21.05
N TYR A 307 -0.48 -6.74 -20.08
CA TYR A 307 -0.79 -6.39 -18.71
C TYR A 307 0.29 -6.87 -17.74
N GLU A 308 0.41 -6.21 -16.59
CA GLU A 308 1.20 -6.71 -15.46
C GLU A 308 0.37 -7.75 -14.71
N ALA A 309 0.86 -8.98 -14.70
CA ALA A 309 0.24 -10.04 -13.94
C ALA A 309 0.48 -9.87 -12.44
N PRO A 310 -0.48 -10.25 -11.58
CA PRO A 310 -0.28 -10.25 -10.14
C PRO A 310 0.85 -11.19 -9.73
N LYS A 311 1.56 -10.83 -8.66
CA LYS A 311 2.59 -11.70 -8.06
C LYS A 311 1.95 -12.88 -7.32
N VAL A 312 0.81 -12.62 -6.69
CA VAL A 312 0.01 -13.65 -6.00
C VAL A 312 -1.47 -13.39 -6.28
N TRP A 313 -2.25 -14.46 -6.45
CA TRP A 313 -3.69 -14.36 -6.64
C TRP A 313 -4.45 -15.52 -5.97
N TRP A 314 -5.75 -15.32 -5.70
CA TRP A 314 -6.61 -16.31 -5.06
C TRP A 314 -7.89 -16.58 -5.85
N ASN A 315 -8.20 -17.85 -5.97
CA ASN A 315 -9.50 -18.35 -6.36
C ASN A 315 -9.78 -19.62 -5.54
N PRO A 316 -10.80 -19.64 -4.68
CA PRO A 316 -11.82 -18.60 -4.47
C PRO A 316 -11.29 -17.33 -3.80
N SER A 317 -12.10 -16.26 -3.84
CA SER A 317 -11.80 -14.98 -3.20
C SER A 317 -11.59 -15.08 -1.69
N ILE A 318 -10.61 -14.32 -1.20
CA ILE A 318 -10.35 -14.09 0.22
C ILE A 318 -10.84 -12.70 0.67
N SER A 319 -11.13 -11.80 -0.27
CA SER A 319 -11.44 -10.38 -0.10
C SER A 319 -10.36 -9.66 0.72
N PRO A 320 -9.17 -9.41 0.14
CA PRO A 320 -8.07 -8.77 0.84
C PRO A 320 -8.42 -7.34 1.26
N SER A 321 -7.81 -6.89 2.35
CA SER A 321 -8.10 -5.60 2.97
C SER A 321 -6.80 -4.83 3.29
N GLY A 322 -6.57 -4.36 4.53
CA GLY A 322 -5.34 -3.68 4.91
C GLY A 322 -4.09 -4.51 4.60
N LEU A 323 -3.00 -3.83 4.22
CA LEU A 323 -1.72 -4.41 3.84
C LEU A 323 -0.58 -3.65 4.51
N ILE A 324 0.39 -4.38 5.06
CA ILE A 324 1.67 -3.82 5.51
C ILE A 324 2.83 -4.65 4.98
N CYS A 325 4.02 -4.04 4.89
CA CYS A 325 5.29 -4.75 4.88
C CYS A 325 5.85 -4.75 6.29
N TYR A 326 6.10 -5.92 6.84
CA TYR A 326 6.52 -6.06 8.23
C TYR A 326 8.02 -5.76 8.39
N SER A 327 8.36 -4.90 9.37
CA SER A 327 9.74 -4.51 9.67
C SER A 327 10.10 -4.62 11.15
N GLY A 328 9.20 -5.17 11.98
CA GLY A 328 9.37 -5.27 13.42
C GLY A 328 10.31 -6.41 13.85
N ASP A 329 10.78 -6.33 15.09
CA ASP A 329 11.69 -7.31 15.68
C ASP A 329 10.99 -8.41 16.50
N VAL A 330 9.67 -8.28 16.72
CA VAL A 330 8.89 -9.27 17.50
C VAL A 330 8.80 -10.60 16.75
N PHE A 331 8.70 -10.55 15.42
CA PHE A 331 8.68 -11.72 14.54
C PHE A 331 9.80 -11.62 13.50
N PRO A 332 11.08 -11.74 13.90
CA PRO A 332 12.22 -11.44 13.03
C PRO A 332 12.29 -12.34 11.79
N GLN A 333 11.68 -13.54 11.86
CA GLN A 333 11.58 -14.46 10.72
C GLN A 333 10.65 -13.95 9.60
N PHE A 334 9.87 -12.90 9.84
CA PHE A 334 8.90 -12.33 8.89
C PHE A 334 9.28 -10.92 8.41
N GLN A 335 10.47 -10.45 8.78
CA GLN A 335 10.93 -9.14 8.29
C GLN A 335 11.01 -9.11 6.77
N GLY A 336 10.40 -8.10 6.16
CA GLY A 336 10.29 -7.93 4.72
C GLY A 336 9.06 -8.59 4.08
N ASP A 337 8.37 -9.48 4.79
CA ASP A 337 7.14 -10.10 4.31
C ASP A 337 5.94 -9.15 4.36
N LEU A 338 4.96 -9.40 3.51
CA LEU A 338 3.70 -8.67 3.56
C LEU A 338 2.70 -9.40 4.44
N PHE A 339 1.91 -8.62 5.17
CA PHE A 339 0.76 -9.11 5.91
C PHE A 339 -0.50 -8.41 5.44
N LEU A 340 -1.54 -9.17 5.14
CA LEU A 340 -2.84 -8.65 4.75
C LEU A 340 -3.99 -9.30 5.52
N GLY A 341 -5.03 -8.51 5.73
CA GLY A 341 -6.29 -9.02 6.26
C GLY A 341 -7.14 -9.63 5.16
N ALA A 342 -7.88 -10.69 5.49
CA ALA A 342 -8.87 -11.32 4.63
C ALA A 342 -10.27 -11.17 5.23
N LEU A 343 -11.19 -10.56 4.47
CA LEU A 343 -12.56 -10.34 4.92
C LEU A 343 -13.40 -11.61 4.76
N SER A 344 -13.59 -12.09 3.54
CA SER A 344 -14.32 -13.34 3.33
C SER A 344 -13.53 -14.57 3.76
N GLY A 345 -12.20 -14.50 3.68
CA GLY A 345 -11.31 -15.55 4.16
C GLY A 345 -11.19 -15.64 5.68
N GLN A 346 -11.64 -14.63 6.43
CA GLN A 346 -11.60 -14.55 7.90
C GLN A 346 -10.23 -14.90 8.50
N ALA A 347 -9.16 -14.37 7.89
CA ALA A 347 -7.80 -14.77 8.18
C ALA A 347 -6.85 -13.57 8.20
N LEU A 348 -5.71 -13.74 8.88
CA LEU A 348 -4.48 -13.01 8.61
C LEU A 348 -3.66 -13.85 7.63
N ILE A 349 -3.15 -13.22 6.58
CA ILE A 349 -2.38 -13.88 5.53
C ILE A 349 -1.01 -13.24 5.44
N ARG A 350 0.04 -14.07 5.41
CA ARG A 350 1.41 -13.68 5.13
C ARG A 350 1.77 -14.00 3.68
N ILE A 351 2.51 -13.12 3.08
CA ILE A 351 3.07 -13.29 1.74
C ILE A 351 4.59 -13.24 1.88
N ASP A 352 5.27 -14.30 1.47
CA ASP A 352 6.71 -14.34 1.39
C ASP A 352 7.20 -13.42 0.28
N VAL A 353 8.10 -12.49 0.59
CA VAL A 353 8.67 -11.53 -0.38
C VAL A 353 10.17 -11.74 -0.51
N THR A 354 10.62 -11.84 -1.75
CA THR A 354 12.07 -11.89 -2.08
C THR A 354 12.35 -10.93 -3.22
N GLY A 355 12.89 -9.76 -2.90
CA GLY A 355 13.12 -8.70 -3.88
C GLY A 355 11.82 -8.20 -4.49
N THR A 356 11.58 -8.47 -5.77
CA THR A 356 10.35 -8.10 -6.49
C THR A 356 9.40 -9.27 -6.73
N GLU A 357 9.72 -10.44 -6.17
CA GLU A 357 8.89 -11.63 -6.28
C GLU A 357 8.17 -11.89 -4.97
N ALA A 358 6.96 -12.45 -5.07
CA ALA A 358 6.14 -12.80 -3.93
C ALA A 358 5.47 -14.17 -4.11
N ALA A 359 5.26 -14.88 -3.01
CA ALA A 359 4.59 -16.17 -2.97
C ALA A 359 3.61 -16.23 -1.78
N LYS A 360 2.61 -17.11 -1.87
CA LYS A 360 1.72 -17.39 -0.73
C LYS A 360 2.52 -18.00 0.39
N GLY A 361 2.56 -17.33 1.51
CA GLY A 361 3.08 -17.81 2.79
C GLY A 361 1.97 -18.43 3.65
N ASP A 362 1.96 -18.07 4.93
CA ASP A 362 1.03 -18.61 5.90
C ASP A 362 -0.37 -18.00 5.81
N LEU A 363 -1.37 -18.79 6.13
CA LEU A 363 -2.74 -18.35 6.35
C LEU A 363 -3.17 -18.79 7.74
N TRP A 364 -3.48 -17.82 8.62
CA TRP A 364 -3.97 -18.08 9.97
C TRP A 364 -5.45 -17.70 10.10
N PRO A 365 -6.36 -18.68 10.27
CA PRO A 365 -7.76 -18.40 10.52
C PRO A 365 -7.93 -17.59 11.81
N MET A 366 -8.64 -16.47 11.74
CA MET A 366 -8.88 -15.57 12.87
C MET A 366 -10.32 -15.66 13.40
N GLY A 367 -11.19 -16.43 12.73
CA GLY A 367 -12.60 -16.59 13.09
C GLY A 367 -13.42 -15.31 12.95
N ALA A 368 -12.90 -14.31 12.24
CA ALA A 368 -13.55 -13.05 11.97
C ALA A 368 -12.97 -12.42 10.69
N ARG A 369 -13.75 -11.58 10.05
CA ARG A 369 -13.31 -10.75 8.91
C ARG A 369 -12.25 -9.76 9.42
N ILE A 370 -11.07 -9.76 8.82
CA ILE A 370 -9.99 -8.85 9.18
C ILE A 370 -10.04 -7.66 8.23
N ARG A 371 -10.27 -6.46 8.78
CA ARG A 371 -10.39 -5.19 8.03
C ARG A 371 -9.06 -4.49 7.87
N GLU A 372 -8.22 -4.51 8.90
CA GLU A 372 -6.97 -3.75 8.92
C GLU A 372 -5.87 -4.57 9.57
N VAL A 373 -4.67 -4.37 9.07
CA VAL A 373 -3.42 -4.86 9.66
C VAL A 373 -2.49 -3.67 9.83
N ALA A 374 -1.90 -3.51 11.00
CA ALA A 374 -0.88 -2.49 11.27
C ALA A 374 0.26 -3.08 12.10
N GLN A 375 1.41 -2.44 12.03
CA GLN A 375 2.54 -2.70 12.92
C GLN A 375 2.56 -1.65 14.02
N GLY A 376 2.58 -2.09 15.27
CA GLY A 376 2.75 -1.21 16.42
C GLY A 376 4.19 -0.69 16.53
N PRO A 377 4.41 0.41 17.28
CA PRO A 377 5.77 0.95 17.50
C PRO A 377 6.68 -0.01 18.29
N ASP A 378 6.10 -0.99 18.96
CA ASP A 378 6.79 -2.08 19.67
C ASP A 378 7.10 -3.28 18.78
N GLY A 379 6.82 -3.21 17.47
CA GLY A 379 7.02 -4.30 16.51
C GLY A 379 5.94 -5.37 16.53
N THR A 380 4.93 -5.28 17.40
CA THR A 380 3.78 -6.21 17.38
C THR A 380 2.85 -5.95 16.21
N LEU A 381 2.13 -6.98 15.77
CA LEU A 381 1.07 -6.83 14.77
C LEU A 381 -0.26 -6.49 15.44
N TRP A 382 -1.01 -5.61 14.83
CA TRP A 382 -2.34 -5.20 15.28
C TRP A 382 -3.36 -5.41 14.19
N LEU A 383 -4.55 -5.87 14.57
CA LEU A 383 -5.64 -6.13 13.63
C LEU A 383 -6.92 -5.44 14.09
N LEU A 384 -7.70 -4.97 13.13
CA LEU A 384 -9.11 -4.63 13.33
C LEU A 384 -9.98 -5.69 12.67
N THR A 385 -10.96 -6.22 13.40
CA THR A 385 -12.00 -7.03 12.77
C THR A 385 -13.10 -6.15 12.23
N ASP A 386 -13.79 -6.59 11.16
CA ASP A 386 -14.79 -5.83 10.42
C ASP A 386 -16.17 -5.86 11.07
N GLY A 387 -16.97 -4.80 10.91
CA GLY A 387 -18.39 -4.74 11.25
C GLY A 387 -18.72 -4.30 12.68
N ASP A 388 -19.98 -4.47 13.07
CA ASP A 388 -20.47 -4.16 14.40
C ASP A 388 -19.77 -5.03 15.45
N GLY A 389 -19.42 -4.41 16.59
CA GLY A 389 -18.63 -5.09 17.63
C GLY A 389 -17.22 -5.45 17.18
N GLY A 390 -16.67 -4.71 16.21
CA GLY A 390 -15.31 -4.89 15.73
C GLY A 390 -14.30 -4.91 16.88
N ARG A 391 -13.29 -5.78 16.78
CA ARG A 391 -12.28 -6.00 17.83
C ARG A 391 -10.95 -5.41 17.40
N LEU A 392 -10.28 -4.76 18.34
CA LEU A 392 -8.87 -4.42 18.24
C LEU A 392 -8.05 -5.57 18.86
N LEU A 393 -7.25 -6.22 18.05
CA LEU A 393 -6.43 -7.37 18.44
C LEU A 393 -4.95 -6.99 18.34
N GLN A 394 -4.16 -7.45 19.33
CA GLN A 394 -2.69 -7.39 19.30
C GLN A 394 -2.12 -8.81 19.20
N LEU A 395 -1.17 -9.00 18.31
CA LEU A 395 -0.45 -10.25 18.14
C LEU A 395 0.94 -10.09 18.76
N VAL A 396 1.21 -10.85 19.80
CA VAL A 396 2.46 -10.80 20.56
C VAL A 396 3.21 -12.14 20.44
N ALA A 397 4.52 -12.12 20.70
CA ALA A 397 5.29 -13.35 20.75
C ALA A 397 4.73 -14.31 21.82
N PRO A 398 4.78 -15.64 21.60
CA PRO A 398 4.39 -16.68 22.55
C PRO A 398 5.22 -16.71 23.82
#